data_81cb8561e3ceb8d31d9dd9642551a8bc
#
_entry.id   81cb8561e3ceb8d31d9dd9642551a8bc
#
_cell.length_a   1.000
_cell.length_b   1.000
_cell.length_c   1.000
_cell.angle_alpha   90.00
_cell.angle_beta   90.00
_cell.angle_gamma   90.00
#
_symmetry.space_group_name_H-M   'P 1'
#
loop_
_entity.id
_entity.type
_entity.pdbx_description
1 polymer ?
#
loop_
_entity_poly.entity_id
_entity_poly.type
_entity_poly.pdbx_seq_one_letter_code
_entity_poly.pdbx_strand_id
1 'polypeptide(L)' 'SALDPELVGEVLETMRLLAEEGMTMICVTHEMGFARDVSDRVAYFHEGIIEEIDTAEVIFENPRSELTRKFLSKVR' A
#
# COMPACT_ATOMS: atom_id res chain seq x y z
N SER A 1 -11.15 -4.63 10.35
CA SER A 1 -10.29 -3.90 11.26
C SER A 1 -11.06 -3.52 12.52
N ALA A 2 -10.37 -3.54 13.64
CA ALA A 2 -10.98 -3.18 14.92
C ALA A 2 -11.00 -1.67 15.17
N LEU A 3 -10.37 -0.89 14.30
CA LEU A 3 -10.28 0.55 14.47
C LEU A 3 -11.47 1.25 13.84
N ASP A 4 -11.94 2.30 14.55
CA ASP A 4 -12.92 3.23 14.01
C ASP A 4 -12.35 3.89 12.75
N PRO A 5 -13.14 4.09 11.68
CA PRO A 5 -12.65 4.74 10.47
C PRO A 5 -11.99 6.10 10.69
N GLU A 6 -12.48 6.88 11.66
CA GLU A 6 -11.86 8.15 12.00
C GLU A 6 -10.46 7.96 12.56
N LEU A 7 -10.30 6.96 13.43
CA LEU A 7 -8.99 6.68 14.04
C LEU A 7 -8.02 6.16 12.99
N VAL A 8 -8.51 5.34 12.05
CA VAL A 8 -7.68 4.86 10.94
C VAL A 8 -7.14 6.04 10.15
N GLY A 9 -7.99 7.02 9.84
CA GLY A 9 -7.57 8.21 9.11
C GLY A 9 -6.49 9.00 9.84
N GLU A 10 -6.63 9.15 11.16
CA GLU A 10 -5.64 9.86 11.95
C GLU A 10 -4.30 9.12 11.99
N VAL A 11 -4.35 7.81 12.11
CA VAL A 11 -3.12 6.99 12.10
C VAL A 11 -2.41 7.11 10.75
N LEU A 12 -3.17 7.02 9.66
CA LEU A 12 -2.59 7.12 8.32
C LEU A 12 -1.97 8.49 8.08
N GLU A 13 -2.62 9.55 8.58
CA GLU A 13 -2.07 10.89 8.43
C GLU A 13 -0.76 11.04 9.20
N THR A 14 -0.69 10.49 10.40
CA THR A 14 0.53 10.52 11.19
C THR A 14 1.66 9.79 10.45
N MET A 15 1.35 8.64 9.86
CA MET A 15 2.34 7.89 9.10
C MET A 15 2.80 8.66 7.87
N ARG A 16 1.88 9.38 7.21
CA ARG A 16 2.23 10.22 6.06
C ARG A 16 3.25 11.29 6.46
N LEU A 17 3.01 11.96 7.59
CA LEU A 17 3.91 13.00 8.07
C LEU A 17 5.29 12.44 8.40
N LEU A 18 5.36 11.27 9.04
CA LEU A 18 6.64 10.64 9.35
C LEU A 18 7.40 10.26 8.08
N ALA A 19 6.68 9.79 7.07
CA ALA A 19 7.30 9.45 5.79
C ALA A 19 7.88 10.69 5.12
N GLU A 20 7.17 11.82 5.19
CA GLU A 20 7.64 13.08 4.61
C GLU A 20 8.89 13.59 5.31
N GLU A 21 9.08 13.21 6.59
CA GLU A 21 10.28 13.57 7.32
C GLU A 21 11.46 12.66 7.03
N GLY A 22 11.28 11.68 6.14
CA GLY A 22 12.35 10.80 5.73
C GLY A 22 12.50 9.52 6.52
N MET A 23 11.52 9.20 7.38
CA MET A 23 11.59 7.96 8.16
C MET A 23 11.40 6.75 7.27
N THR A 24 12.29 5.76 7.41
CA THR A 24 12.15 4.49 6.71
C THR A 24 11.14 3.63 7.45
N MET A 25 10.10 3.19 6.74
CA MET A 25 9.03 2.41 7.35
C MET A 25 8.59 1.28 6.44
N ILE A 26 8.14 0.19 7.07
CA ILE A 26 7.44 -0.88 6.36
C ILE A 26 6.02 -0.88 6.90
N CYS A 27 5.05 -0.74 6.00
CA CYS A 27 3.65 -0.67 6.38
C CYS A 27 2.87 -1.79 5.72
N VAL A 28 2.15 -2.57 6.51
CA VAL A 28 1.27 -3.62 5.98
C VAL A 28 -0.15 -3.08 6.06
N THR A 29 -0.80 -2.95 4.92
CA THR A 29 -2.10 -2.31 4.88
C THR A 29 -2.90 -2.82 3.69
N HIS A 30 -4.23 -2.70 3.78
CA HIS A 30 -5.10 -2.89 2.62
C HIS A 30 -5.78 -1.57 2.23
N GLU A 31 -5.27 -0.45 2.76
CA GLU A 31 -5.71 0.89 2.38
C GLU A 31 -4.94 1.31 1.12
N MET A 32 -5.54 1.05 -0.03
CA MET A 32 -4.83 1.22 -1.31
C MET A 32 -4.51 2.67 -1.64
N GLY A 33 -5.40 3.59 -1.29
CA GLY A 33 -5.12 5.02 -1.51
C GLY A 33 -3.90 5.49 -0.74
N PHE A 34 -3.78 5.06 0.52
CA PHE A 34 -2.64 5.40 1.34
C PHE A 34 -1.35 4.80 0.76
N ALA A 35 -1.41 3.51 0.41
CA ALA A 35 -0.24 2.83 -0.15
C ALA A 35 0.24 3.53 -1.42
N ARG A 36 -0.69 3.91 -2.29
CA ARG A 36 -0.33 4.60 -3.54
C ARG A 36 0.31 5.96 -3.27
N ASP A 37 -0.26 6.73 -2.35
CA ASP A 37 0.16 8.12 -2.15
C ASP A 37 1.45 8.26 -1.37
N VAL A 38 1.72 7.35 -0.45
CA VAL A 38 2.80 7.52 0.52
C VAL A 38 4.00 6.62 0.27
N SER A 39 3.79 5.47 -0.35
CA SER A 39 4.85 4.48 -0.50
C SER A 39 5.80 4.81 -1.64
N ASP A 40 7.08 4.57 -1.41
CA ASP A 40 8.09 4.60 -2.48
C ASP A 40 8.03 3.29 -3.26
N ARG A 41 7.89 2.17 -2.54
CA ARG A 41 7.79 0.85 -3.14
C ARG A 41 6.64 0.10 -2.51
N VAL A 42 6.00 -0.74 -3.30
CA VAL A 42 4.88 -1.55 -2.85
C VAL A 42 5.13 -3.00 -3.19
N ALA A 43 4.84 -3.88 -2.24
CA ALA A 43 4.96 -5.32 -2.44
C ALA A 43 3.57 -5.94 -2.31
N TYR A 44 3.18 -6.74 -3.29
CA TYR A 44 1.94 -7.48 -3.22
C TYR A 44 2.26 -8.91 -2.77
N PHE A 45 1.67 -9.30 -1.65
CA PHE A 45 1.81 -10.65 -1.11
C PHE A 45 0.67 -11.53 -1.58
N HIS A 46 1.00 -12.74 -1.99
CA HIS A 46 0.00 -13.72 -2.39
C HIS A 46 0.44 -15.09 -1.91
N GLU A 47 -0.41 -15.74 -1.13
CA GLU A 47 -0.15 -17.09 -0.60
C GLU A 47 1.23 -17.22 0.05
N GLY A 48 1.57 -16.25 0.88
CA GLY A 48 2.78 -16.30 1.69
C GLY A 48 4.07 -15.89 1.00
N ILE A 49 3.99 -15.47 -0.27
CA ILE A 49 5.17 -15.01 -0.98
C ILE A 49 4.94 -13.62 -1.55
N ILE A 50 6.03 -12.94 -1.85
CA ILE A 50 5.96 -11.66 -2.54
C ILE A 50 5.78 -11.96 -4.02
N GLU A 51 4.59 -11.68 -4.52
CA GLU A 51 4.27 -11.93 -5.92
C GLU A 51 4.92 -10.89 -6.83
N GLU A 52 4.90 -9.65 -6.37
CA GLU A 52 5.47 -8.56 -7.15
C GLU A 52 5.88 -7.44 -6.20
N ILE A 53 7.02 -6.79 -6.50
CA ILE A 53 7.47 -5.62 -5.75
C ILE A 53 8.05 -4.63 -6.74
N ASP A 54 7.61 -3.38 -6.66
CA ASP A 54 8.09 -2.33 -7.55
C ASP A 54 7.69 -0.98 -6.97
N THR A 55 7.96 0.09 -7.70
CA THR A 55 7.51 1.41 -7.27
C THR A 55 6.00 1.43 -7.17
N ALA A 56 5.49 2.36 -6.35
CA ALA A 56 4.04 2.51 -6.22
C ALA A 56 3.40 2.78 -7.58
N GLU A 57 4.05 3.58 -8.41
CA GLU A 57 3.53 3.90 -9.73
C GLU A 57 3.35 2.63 -10.58
N VAL A 58 4.36 1.77 -10.62
CA VAL A 58 4.27 0.55 -11.42
C VAL A 58 3.18 -0.37 -10.88
N ILE A 59 3.15 -0.59 -9.56
CA ILE A 59 2.19 -1.52 -8.96
C ILE A 59 0.75 -1.07 -9.23
N PHE A 60 0.46 0.22 -9.07
CA PHE A 60 -0.92 0.71 -9.18
C PHE A 60 -1.33 1.08 -10.60
N GLU A 61 -0.39 1.46 -11.46
CA GLU A 61 -0.75 1.89 -12.81
C GLU A 61 -0.47 0.85 -13.88
N ASN A 62 0.56 0.04 -13.70
CA ASN A 62 0.95 -0.93 -14.73
C ASN A 62 1.65 -2.14 -14.13
N PRO A 63 0.96 -2.90 -13.26
CA PRO A 63 1.59 -4.06 -12.65
C PRO A 63 1.94 -5.13 -13.70
N ARG A 64 3.02 -5.85 -13.44
CA ARG A 64 3.50 -6.88 -14.35
C ARG A 64 2.79 -8.21 -14.14
N SER A 65 2.40 -8.49 -12.89
CA SER A 65 1.79 -9.77 -12.54
C SER A 65 0.29 -9.76 -12.78
N GLU A 66 -0.22 -10.82 -13.38
CA GLU A 66 -1.65 -11.01 -13.54
C GLU A 66 -2.36 -11.04 -12.19
N LEU A 67 -1.74 -11.66 -11.20
CA LEU A 67 -2.33 -11.76 -9.86
C LEU A 67 -2.47 -10.39 -9.23
N THR A 68 -1.47 -9.53 -9.39
CA THR A 68 -1.53 -8.16 -8.89
C THR A 68 -2.66 -7.40 -9.55
N ARG A 69 -2.77 -7.50 -10.88
CA ARG A 69 -3.84 -6.83 -11.63
C ARG A 69 -5.21 -7.29 -11.16
N LYS A 70 -5.35 -8.59 -10.97
CA LYS A 70 -6.61 -9.17 -10.53
C LYS A 70 -7.00 -8.67 -9.14
N PHE A 71 -6.03 -8.66 -8.22
CA PHE A 71 -6.26 -8.17 -6.87
C PHE A 71 -6.69 -6.70 -6.88
N LEU A 72 -5.97 -5.87 -7.61
CA LEU A 72 -6.27 -4.43 -7.64
C LEU A 72 -7.62 -4.15 -8.29
N SER A 73 -8.03 -4.94 -9.26
CA SER A 73 -9.34 -4.75 -9.88
C SER A 73 -10.49 -4.98 -8.91
N LYS A 74 -10.26 -5.75 -7.85
CA LYS A 74 -11.28 -6.06 -6.85
C LYS A 74 -11.34 -5.03 -5.74
N VAL A 75 -10.26 -4.30 -5.47
CA VAL A 75 -10.19 -3.39 -4.33
C VAL A 75 -10.19 -1.92 -4.71
N ARG A 76 -10.27 -1.62 -5.97
CA ARG A 76 -10.37 -0.24 -6.45
C ARG A 76 -11.80 0.24 -6.48
#